data_8cbe8d5aa24deb78fe922532a590393a
#
_entry.id   8cbe8d5aa24deb78fe922532a590393a
#
_cell.length_a   1.000
_cell.length_b   1.000
_cell.length_c   1.000
_cell.angle_alpha   90.00
_cell.angle_beta   90.00
_cell.angle_gamma   90.00
#
_symmetry.space_group_name_H-M   'P 1'
#
loop_
_entity.id
_entity.type
_entity.pdbx_description
1 polymer ?
#
loop_
_entity_poly.entity_id
_entity_poly.type
_entity_poly.pdbx_seq_one_letter_code
_entity_poly.pdbx_strand_id
1 'polypeptide(L)'
;QKVQFCRQFESFCVNGKVSNLFQVEGQKNQFYVIDELRLAHIDLQNNNFNLLEIWDFSTYQPRTQSARWAVFEQSDDNKQLSIFPKLFPINENDYAVGIVQKWQEGYSGGGMNEEVVDFLQLKVKSQYQQVFQNIPLSMYRMIRACFSEEDYQQSRGKCHDEYTLNSQIFYVKPYTWRVKYHYQADYSPTSDSGTRPINQYKTYLLNDNREDAIQLPKGWD
;
A
#
# COMPACT_ATOMS: atom_id res chain seq x y z
N GLN A 1 -2.64 13.00 24.35
CA GLN A 1 -2.29 11.59 24.22
C GLN A 1 -0.91 11.39 23.58
N LYS A 2 -0.65 11.93 22.35
CA LYS A 2 0.64 11.76 21.65
C LYS A 2 1.86 12.24 22.46
N VAL A 3 1.78 13.41 23.10
CA VAL A 3 2.87 13.96 23.94
C VAL A 3 3.10 13.10 25.19
N GLN A 4 2.03 12.62 25.81
CA GLN A 4 2.11 11.76 26.98
C GLN A 4 2.71 10.39 26.62
N PHE A 5 2.32 9.82 25.47
CA PHE A 5 2.92 8.59 24.94
C PHE A 5 4.43 8.72 24.77
N CYS A 6 4.90 9.79 24.12
CA CYS A 6 6.34 10.01 23.90
C CYS A 6 7.15 10.22 25.18
N ARG A 7 6.53 10.66 26.28
CA ARG A 7 7.21 10.73 27.59
C ARG A 7 7.46 9.35 28.20
N GLN A 8 6.61 8.38 27.91
CA GLN A 8 6.72 6.99 28.42
C GLN A 8 7.50 6.06 27.49
N PHE A 9 7.40 6.30 26.16
CA PHE A 9 7.98 5.45 25.11
C PHE A 9 8.81 6.29 24.14
N GLU A 10 9.91 6.85 24.64
CA GLU A 10 10.77 7.75 23.88
C GLU A 10 11.33 7.08 22.61
N SER A 11 11.61 5.76 22.67
CA SER A 11 12.11 4.98 21.54
C SER A 11 11.15 4.85 20.34
N PHE A 12 9.87 5.17 20.52
CA PHE A 12 8.86 5.21 19.45
C PHE A 12 8.60 6.61 18.92
N CYS A 13 9.40 7.58 19.32
CA CYS A 13 9.17 8.97 18.99
C CYS A 13 10.41 9.63 18.42
N VAL A 14 10.23 10.33 17.31
CA VAL A 14 11.28 11.17 16.70
C VAL A 14 11.02 12.61 17.08
N ASN A 15 11.98 13.29 17.72
CA ASN A 15 11.85 14.66 18.22
C ASN A 15 10.60 14.90 19.11
N GLY A 16 10.29 13.92 19.97
CA GLY A 16 9.13 13.97 20.87
C GLY A 16 7.77 13.83 20.17
N LYS A 17 7.76 13.35 18.92
CA LYS A 17 6.54 13.12 18.13
C LYS A 17 6.46 11.67 17.70
N VAL A 18 5.30 11.04 17.92
CA VAL A 18 4.95 9.74 17.33
C VAL A 18 4.39 9.99 15.94
N SER A 19 4.90 9.26 14.95
CA SER A 19 4.48 9.41 13.55
C SER A 19 3.04 8.91 13.35
N ASN A 20 2.73 7.71 13.78
CA ASN A 20 1.44 7.07 13.59
C ASN A 20 0.95 6.43 14.89
N LEU A 21 0.01 7.08 15.54
CA LEU A 21 -0.77 6.56 16.67
C LEU A 21 -2.23 6.47 16.22
N PHE A 22 -2.80 5.29 16.22
CA PHE A 22 -4.19 5.08 15.82
C PHE A 22 -4.92 4.11 16.76
N GLN A 23 -6.23 4.13 16.71
CA GLN A 23 -7.13 3.32 17.52
C GLN A 23 -7.97 2.43 16.60
N VAL A 24 -8.17 1.18 16.99
CA VAL A 24 -9.12 0.31 16.30
C VAL A 24 -10.53 0.64 16.75
N GLU A 25 -11.44 0.72 15.78
CA GLU A 25 -12.85 1.01 16.05
C GLU A 25 -13.43 0.00 17.06
N GLY A 26 -14.13 0.52 18.06
CA GLY A 26 -14.71 -0.29 19.15
C GLY A 26 -13.77 -0.56 20.33
N GLN A 27 -12.47 -0.28 20.22
CA GLN A 27 -11.47 -0.51 21.28
C GLN A 27 -11.06 0.80 21.96
N LYS A 28 -11.86 1.28 22.92
CA LYS A 28 -11.71 2.65 23.46
C LYS A 28 -10.37 2.99 24.12
N ASN A 29 -9.69 2.01 24.74
CA ASN A 29 -8.46 2.23 25.47
C ASN A 29 -7.23 1.61 24.82
N GLN A 30 -7.38 0.97 23.67
CA GLN A 30 -6.29 0.29 22.98
C GLN A 30 -5.84 1.09 21.76
N PHE A 31 -4.54 1.24 21.62
CA PHE A 31 -3.90 2.01 20.58
C PHE A 31 -2.81 1.19 19.92
N TYR A 32 -2.53 1.53 18.68
CA TYR A 32 -1.42 0.98 17.92
C TYR A 32 -0.50 2.10 17.50
N VAL A 33 0.79 1.85 17.63
CA VAL A 33 1.85 2.79 17.26
C VAL A 33 2.74 2.17 16.24
N ILE A 34 2.97 2.88 15.14
CA ILE A 34 3.92 2.49 14.11
C ILE A 34 5.18 3.33 14.28
N ASP A 35 6.31 2.64 14.28
CA ASP A 35 7.64 3.23 14.25
C ASP A 35 8.46 2.43 13.23
N GLU A 36 8.69 2.99 12.05
CA GLU A 36 9.30 2.30 10.90
C GLU A 36 8.59 0.97 10.59
N LEU A 37 9.24 -0.16 10.79
CA LEU A 37 8.71 -1.51 10.60
C LEU A 37 8.33 -2.19 11.93
N ARG A 38 8.12 -1.43 12.99
CA ARG A 38 7.63 -1.95 14.28
C ARG A 38 6.19 -1.48 14.54
N LEU A 39 5.36 -2.38 15.01
CA LEU A 39 3.99 -2.11 15.44
C LEU A 39 3.87 -2.44 16.93
N ALA A 40 3.60 -1.45 17.76
CA ALA A 40 3.34 -1.66 19.17
C ALA A 40 1.83 -1.58 19.46
N HIS A 41 1.34 -2.52 20.25
CA HIS A 41 -0.01 -2.52 20.82
C HIS A 41 0.07 -2.05 22.27
N ILE A 42 -0.68 -1.02 22.60
CA ILE A 42 -0.67 -0.39 23.91
C ILE A 42 -2.09 -0.20 24.45
N ASP A 43 -2.23 -0.30 25.76
CA ASP A 43 -3.46 -0.06 26.48
C ASP A 43 -3.32 1.20 27.36
N LEU A 44 -4.36 2.03 27.42
CA LEU A 44 -4.39 3.24 28.22
C LEU A 44 -5.25 2.99 29.48
N GLN A 45 -4.60 2.87 30.64
CA GLN A 45 -5.26 2.70 31.94
C GLN A 45 -4.83 3.79 32.90
N ASN A 46 -5.77 4.44 33.55
CA ASN A 46 -5.50 5.50 34.57
C ASN A 46 -4.52 6.57 34.09
N ASN A 47 -4.65 7.00 32.84
CA ASN A 47 -3.73 7.93 32.17
C ASN A 47 -2.29 7.41 31.97
N ASN A 48 -2.05 6.12 32.12
CA ASN A 48 -0.75 5.50 31.81
C ASN A 48 -0.89 4.55 30.64
N PHE A 49 0.09 4.58 29.75
CA PHE A 49 0.18 3.63 28.64
C PHE A 49 0.92 2.37 29.09
N ASN A 50 0.33 1.22 28.88
CA ASN A 50 0.92 -0.08 29.13
C ASN A 50 1.21 -0.74 27.80
N LEU A 51 2.46 -1.14 27.57
CA LEU A 51 2.83 -1.92 26.39
C LEU A 51 2.30 -3.35 26.55
N LEU A 52 1.51 -3.78 25.58
CA LEU A 52 0.95 -5.13 25.53
C LEU A 52 1.78 -6.06 24.66
N GLU A 53 2.12 -5.61 23.46
CA GLU A 53 2.84 -6.42 22.46
C GLU A 53 3.62 -5.54 21.50
N ILE A 54 4.70 -6.06 20.91
CA ILE A 54 5.44 -5.42 19.81
C ILE A 54 5.67 -6.48 18.73
N TRP A 55 5.30 -6.16 17.50
CA TRP A 55 5.70 -6.93 16.31
C TRP A 55 6.76 -6.16 15.55
N ASP A 56 7.87 -6.83 15.25
CA ASP A 56 8.99 -6.29 14.47
C ASP A 56 9.04 -6.99 13.10
N PHE A 57 8.86 -6.22 12.05
CA PHE A 57 8.86 -6.68 10.66
C PHE A 57 10.16 -6.29 9.93
N SER A 58 11.20 -5.84 10.64
CA SER A 58 12.46 -5.40 10.02
C SER A 58 13.16 -6.52 9.24
N THR A 59 12.92 -7.77 9.61
CA THR A 59 13.46 -8.96 8.93
C THR A 59 12.49 -9.56 7.90
N TYR A 60 11.31 -8.97 7.71
CA TYR A 60 10.34 -9.46 6.75
C TYR A 60 10.87 -9.32 5.32
N GLN A 61 10.79 -10.40 4.55
CA GLN A 61 11.20 -10.43 3.14
C GLN A 61 9.97 -10.63 2.25
N PRO A 62 9.51 -9.59 1.55
CA PRO A 62 8.43 -9.73 0.59
C PRO A 62 8.81 -10.65 -0.57
N ARG A 63 7.82 -11.35 -1.12
CA ARG A 63 8.01 -12.21 -2.29
C ARG A 63 8.31 -11.42 -3.56
N THR A 64 7.64 -10.30 -3.76
CA THR A 64 7.85 -9.44 -4.92
C THR A 64 9.15 -8.66 -4.79
N GLN A 65 10.01 -8.75 -5.79
CA GLN A 65 11.32 -8.11 -5.77
C GLN A 65 11.45 -6.91 -6.72
N SER A 66 10.47 -6.71 -7.61
CA SER A 66 10.45 -5.60 -8.57
C SER A 66 9.05 -5.08 -8.81
N ALA A 67 8.93 -3.80 -9.19
CA ALA A 67 7.68 -3.25 -9.68
C ALA A 67 7.30 -3.88 -11.03
N ARG A 68 6.01 -3.96 -11.29
CA ARG A 68 5.46 -4.48 -12.57
C ARG A 68 5.78 -3.55 -13.73
N TRP A 69 5.82 -2.25 -13.48
CA TRP A 69 6.05 -1.20 -14.48
C TRP A 69 7.48 -0.62 -14.43
N ALA A 70 8.41 -1.34 -13.83
CA ALA A 70 9.80 -0.92 -13.83
C ALA A 70 10.34 -0.80 -15.27
N VAL A 71 10.94 0.34 -15.59
CA VAL A 71 11.58 0.60 -16.88
C VAL A 71 13.06 0.21 -16.84
N PHE A 72 13.66 0.28 -15.66
CA PHE A 72 15.07 -0.06 -15.42
C PHE A 72 15.17 -1.23 -14.44
N GLU A 73 16.29 -1.95 -14.49
CA GLU A 73 16.62 -2.90 -13.43
C GLU A 73 16.69 -2.13 -12.10
N GLN A 74 15.78 -2.47 -11.20
CA GLN A 74 15.69 -1.77 -9.92
C GLN A 74 16.78 -2.28 -9.00
N SER A 75 17.59 -1.36 -8.48
CA SER A 75 18.43 -1.64 -7.32
C SER A 75 17.54 -1.77 -6.08
N ASP A 76 17.97 -2.58 -5.09
CA ASP A 76 17.27 -2.70 -3.79
C ASP A 76 17.09 -1.34 -3.10
N ASP A 77 17.92 -0.35 -3.43
CA ASP A 77 17.86 1.01 -2.90
C ASP A 77 16.56 1.77 -3.25
N ASN A 78 15.85 1.37 -4.29
CA ASN A 78 14.59 1.99 -4.71
C ASN A 78 13.34 1.36 -4.06
N LYS A 79 13.53 0.31 -3.26
CA LYS A 79 12.44 -0.37 -2.55
C LYS A 79 12.29 0.18 -1.13
N GLN A 80 11.15 0.73 -0.85
CA GLN A 80 10.80 1.20 0.49
C GLN A 80 9.71 0.32 1.10
N LEU A 81 9.96 -0.23 2.29
CA LEU A 81 8.96 -0.92 3.10
C LEU A 81 8.36 0.03 4.13
N SER A 82 7.06 -0.12 4.37
CA SER A 82 6.38 0.60 5.44
C SER A 82 5.17 -0.18 5.94
N ILE A 83 4.72 0.13 7.15
CA ILE A 83 3.49 -0.43 7.69
C ILE A 83 2.32 0.44 7.25
N PHE A 84 1.27 -0.17 6.69
CA PHE A 84 0.02 0.51 6.38
C PHE A 84 -0.68 0.92 7.70
N PRO A 85 -1.06 2.21 7.90
CA PRO A 85 -1.54 2.70 9.19
C PRO A 85 -3.01 2.32 9.47
N LYS A 86 -3.32 1.04 9.31
CA LYS A 86 -4.65 0.47 9.59
C LYS A 86 -4.51 -1.01 9.88
N LEU A 87 -5.31 -1.52 10.82
CA LEU A 87 -5.52 -2.95 11.00
C LEU A 87 -6.72 -3.43 10.19
N PHE A 88 -6.59 -4.64 9.66
CA PHE A 88 -7.60 -5.29 8.83
C PHE A 88 -8.13 -6.52 9.57
N PRO A 89 -9.43 -6.64 9.85
CA PRO A 89 -9.96 -7.83 10.51
C PRO A 89 -9.76 -9.06 9.62
N ILE A 90 -9.27 -10.15 10.23
CA ILE A 90 -9.12 -11.47 9.60
C ILE A 90 -10.26 -12.37 10.02
N ASN A 91 -10.66 -12.29 11.27
CA ASN A 91 -11.83 -12.94 11.84
C ASN A 91 -12.41 -12.05 12.96
N GLU A 92 -13.26 -12.57 13.80
CA GLU A 92 -13.90 -11.81 14.88
C GLU A 92 -12.93 -11.27 15.94
N ASN A 93 -11.78 -11.93 16.13
CA ASN A 93 -10.83 -11.62 17.20
C ASN A 93 -9.45 -11.18 16.71
N ASP A 94 -9.08 -11.54 15.49
CA ASP A 94 -7.74 -11.36 14.98
C ASP A 94 -7.69 -10.29 13.86
N TYR A 95 -6.57 -9.62 13.80
CA TYR A 95 -6.27 -8.59 12.80
C TYR A 95 -5.02 -8.94 12.00
N ALA A 96 -4.96 -8.42 10.79
CA ALA A 96 -3.75 -8.35 9.98
C ALA A 96 -3.27 -6.90 9.85
N VAL A 97 -1.98 -6.74 9.68
CA VAL A 97 -1.33 -5.50 9.27
C VAL A 97 -0.81 -5.62 7.85
N GLY A 98 -0.86 -4.55 7.09
CA GLY A 98 -0.28 -4.50 5.74
C GLY A 98 1.17 -4.05 5.77
N ILE A 99 2.08 -4.80 5.16
CA ILE A 99 3.44 -4.37 4.84
C ILE A 99 3.44 -3.91 3.39
N VAL A 100 3.56 -2.62 3.20
CA VAL A 100 3.54 -1.97 1.88
C VAL A 100 4.94 -1.91 1.32
N GLN A 101 5.08 -2.38 0.09
CA GLN A 101 6.25 -2.20 -0.74
C GLN A 101 5.95 -1.07 -1.71
N LYS A 102 6.82 -0.08 -1.75
CA LYS A 102 6.70 1.06 -2.64
C LYS A 102 7.88 1.12 -3.58
N TRP A 103 7.59 1.25 -4.86
CA TRP A 103 8.58 1.56 -5.90
C TRP A 103 8.22 2.88 -6.55
N GLN A 104 9.27 3.62 -6.91
CA GLN A 104 9.13 4.89 -7.58
C GLN A 104 10.27 5.07 -8.59
N GLU A 105 9.91 5.36 -9.82
CA GLU A 105 10.86 5.71 -10.87
C GLU A 105 10.45 7.00 -11.55
N GLY A 106 11.45 7.79 -11.92
CA GLY A 106 11.29 8.96 -12.77
C GLY A 106 12.26 8.88 -13.95
N TYR A 107 11.81 9.24 -15.14
CA TYR A 107 12.63 9.30 -16.34
C TYR A 107 12.24 10.51 -17.20
N SER A 108 13.07 10.82 -18.21
CA SER A 108 12.79 11.95 -19.09
C SER A 108 11.46 11.78 -19.82
N GLY A 109 10.46 12.55 -19.40
CA GLY A 109 9.12 12.54 -19.98
C GLY A 109 8.15 11.56 -19.35
N GLY A 110 8.43 11.02 -18.15
CA GLY A 110 7.50 10.14 -17.48
C GLY A 110 7.92 9.72 -16.09
N GLY A 111 7.19 8.78 -15.54
CA GLY A 111 7.48 8.18 -14.25
C GLY A 111 6.41 7.17 -13.82
N MET A 112 6.73 6.44 -12.76
CA MET A 112 5.79 5.51 -12.15
C MET A 112 5.90 5.51 -10.63
N ASN A 113 4.82 5.14 -9.99
CA ASN A 113 4.73 4.82 -8.58
C ASN A 113 3.84 3.59 -8.43
N GLU A 114 4.34 2.56 -7.77
CA GLU A 114 3.58 1.34 -7.50
C GLU A 114 3.66 1.00 -6.02
N GLU A 115 2.52 0.65 -5.44
CA GLU A 115 2.42 0.13 -4.08
C GLU A 115 1.75 -1.24 -4.11
N VAL A 116 2.43 -2.21 -3.51
CA VAL A 116 1.93 -3.58 -3.33
C VAL A 116 1.95 -3.90 -1.84
N VAL A 117 0.95 -4.59 -1.34
CA VAL A 117 0.85 -4.91 0.08
C VAL A 117 0.79 -6.41 0.32
N ASP A 118 1.57 -6.85 1.31
CA ASP A 118 1.46 -8.17 1.91
C ASP A 118 0.77 -8.03 3.27
N PHE A 119 -0.19 -8.91 3.57
CA PHE A 119 -0.92 -8.88 4.83
C PHE A 119 -0.46 -9.97 5.76
N LEU A 120 -0.07 -9.56 6.98
CA LEU A 120 0.45 -10.40 8.03
C LEU A 120 -0.53 -10.42 9.21
N GLN A 121 -1.14 -11.57 9.51
CA GLN A 121 -1.97 -11.75 10.70
C GLN A 121 -1.10 -11.65 11.94
N LEU A 122 -1.49 -10.80 12.86
CA LEU A 122 -0.82 -10.64 14.15
C LEU A 122 -1.14 -11.82 15.06
N LYS A 123 -0.12 -12.41 15.67
CA LYS A 123 -0.22 -13.52 16.62
C LYS A 123 0.38 -13.10 17.96
N VAL A 124 0.00 -13.79 19.01
CA VAL A 124 0.60 -13.61 20.33
C VAL A 124 2.10 -13.91 20.34
N LYS A 125 2.83 -13.42 21.35
CA LYS A 125 4.29 -13.56 21.51
C LYS A 125 5.07 -12.96 20.34
N SER A 126 4.63 -11.80 19.86
CA SER A 126 5.30 -11.03 18.80
C SER A 126 5.45 -11.79 17.47
N GLN A 127 4.68 -12.85 17.29
CA GLN A 127 4.69 -13.63 16.06
C GLN A 127 3.70 -13.07 15.04
N TYR A 128 3.90 -13.39 13.78
CA TYR A 128 2.98 -13.08 12.69
C TYR A 128 2.92 -14.21 11.68
N GLN A 129 1.84 -14.27 10.94
CA GLN A 129 1.63 -15.25 9.88
C GLN A 129 1.14 -14.54 8.63
N GLN A 130 1.75 -14.81 7.49
CA GLN A 130 1.32 -14.29 6.21
C GLN A 130 -0.03 -14.86 5.80
N VAL A 131 -0.94 -13.99 5.34
CA VAL A 131 -2.33 -14.35 4.96
C VAL A 131 -2.59 -14.06 3.50
N PHE A 132 -2.25 -12.86 3.02
CA PHE A 132 -2.38 -12.48 1.61
C PHE A 132 -1.09 -11.80 1.15
N GLN A 133 -0.71 -12.02 -0.10
CA GLN A 133 0.53 -11.52 -0.68
C GLN A 133 0.27 -10.79 -1.99
N ASN A 134 1.19 -9.91 -2.36
CA ASN A 134 1.24 -9.27 -3.68
C ASN A 134 -0.06 -8.60 -4.10
N ILE A 135 -0.79 -8.02 -3.14
CA ILE A 135 -2.04 -7.33 -3.43
C ILE A 135 -1.72 -5.93 -3.95
N PRO A 136 -2.01 -5.59 -5.21
CA PRO A 136 -1.85 -4.24 -5.72
C PRO A 136 -2.67 -3.26 -4.87
N LEU A 137 -2.04 -2.25 -4.31
CA LEU A 137 -2.70 -1.25 -3.48
C LEU A 137 -3.00 0.01 -4.28
N SER A 138 -1.96 0.55 -4.92
CA SER A 138 -2.08 1.68 -5.83
C SER A 138 -1.02 1.59 -6.93
N MET A 139 -1.33 2.15 -8.11
CA MET A 139 -0.38 2.27 -9.21
C MET A 139 -0.66 3.58 -9.95
N TYR A 140 0.41 4.28 -10.30
CA TYR A 140 0.39 5.42 -11.20
C TYR A 140 1.54 5.30 -12.18
N ARG A 141 1.24 5.57 -13.47
CA ARG A 141 2.25 5.60 -14.52
C ARG A 141 1.93 6.74 -15.48
N MET A 142 2.96 7.47 -15.85
CA MET A 142 2.89 8.53 -16.85
C MET A 142 3.94 8.26 -17.92
N ILE A 143 3.52 8.22 -19.18
CA ILE A 143 4.38 7.95 -20.32
C ILE A 143 4.28 9.10 -21.29
N ARG A 144 5.44 9.63 -21.73
CA ARG A 144 5.49 10.68 -22.74
C ARG A 144 4.94 10.20 -24.08
N ALA A 145 4.10 11.00 -24.73
CA ALA A 145 3.47 10.72 -26.00
C ALA A 145 3.76 11.79 -27.08
N CYS A 146 4.38 12.92 -26.74
CA CYS A 146 4.79 13.94 -27.72
C CYS A 146 6.30 13.92 -27.89
N PHE A 147 6.77 13.75 -29.12
CA PHE A 147 8.19 13.70 -29.47
C PHE A 147 8.59 14.75 -30.48
N SER A 148 7.62 15.47 -31.09
CA SER A 148 7.82 16.52 -32.06
C SER A 148 6.96 17.75 -31.73
N GLU A 149 7.26 18.89 -32.38
CA GLU A 149 6.43 20.11 -32.28
C GLU A 149 5.04 19.86 -32.86
N GLU A 150 4.92 19.02 -33.89
CA GLU A 150 3.65 18.63 -34.47
C GLU A 150 2.77 17.85 -33.48
N ASP A 151 3.35 16.85 -32.76
CA ASP A 151 2.66 16.12 -31.72
C ASP A 151 2.16 17.05 -30.63
N TYR A 152 3.00 18.01 -30.22
CA TYR A 152 2.63 18.98 -29.19
C TYR A 152 1.43 19.83 -29.60
N GLN A 153 1.40 20.28 -30.85
CA GLN A 153 0.28 21.05 -31.39
C GLN A 153 -0.99 20.19 -31.54
N GLN A 154 -0.87 18.97 -32.07
CA GLN A 154 -1.99 18.05 -32.25
C GLN A 154 -2.57 17.60 -30.92
N SER A 155 -1.75 17.35 -29.92
CA SER A 155 -2.18 16.96 -28.56
C SER A 155 -2.80 18.10 -27.77
N ARG A 156 -2.66 19.35 -28.22
CA ARG A 156 -3.06 20.57 -27.49
C ARG A 156 -2.41 20.64 -26.11
N GLY A 157 -1.15 20.18 -26.01
CA GLY A 157 -0.38 20.14 -24.78
C GLY A 157 -0.65 18.94 -23.87
N LYS A 158 -1.56 18.02 -24.24
CA LYS A 158 -1.78 16.77 -23.55
C LYS A 158 -0.79 15.72 -24.05
N CYS A 159 0.44 15.75 -23.54
CA CYS A 159 1.59 15.02 -24.06
C CYS A 159 1.95 13.76 -23.25
N HIS A 160 1.02 13.23 -22.47
CA HIS A 160 1.26 12.04 -21.68
C HIS A 160 0.06 11.10 -21.73
N ASP A 161 0.37 9.81 -21.69
CA ASP A 161 -0.58 8.78 -21.33
C ASP A 161 -0.47 8.56 -19.82
N GLU A 162 -1.61 8.54 -19.14
CA GLU A 162 -1.67 8.37 -17.70
C GLU A 162 -2.49 7.14 -17.33
N TYR A 163 -1.96 6.32 -16.41
CA TYR A 163 -2.60 5.12 -15.90
C TYR A 163 -2.68 5.18 -14.39
N THR A 164 -3.86 4.89 -13.85
CA THR A 164 -4.08 4.90 -12.40
C THR A 164 -4.85 3.66 -11.97
N LEU A 165 -4.39 3.03 -10.90
CA LEU A 165 -5.09 1.98 -10.18
C LEU A 165 -5.21 2.40 -8.72
N ASN A 166 -6.43 2.32 -8.19
CA ASN A 166 -6.70 2.48 -6.76
C ASN A 166 -7.49 1.29 -6.24
N SER A 167 -7.18 0.83 -5.04
CA SER A 167 -7.87 -0.28 -4.41
C SER A 167 -8.65 0.13 -3.16
N GLN A 168 -9.70 -0.62 -2.86
CA GLN A 168 -10.43 -0.56 -1.60
C GLN A 168 -10.62 -1.98 -1.09
N ILE A 169 -10.30 -2.23 0.18
CA ILE A 169 -10.31 -3.56 0.79
C ILE A 169 -11.40 -3.60 1.85
N PHE A 170 -12.27 -4.61 1.77
CA PHE A 170 -13.41 -4.83 2.64
C PHE A 170 -13.38 -6.23 3.24
N TYR A 171 -13.55 -6.33 4.55
CA TYR A 171 -13.82 -7.60 5.21
C TYR A 171 -15.17 -8.16 4.79
N VAL A 172 -15.26 -9.45 4.50
CA VAL A 172 -16.50 -10.16 4.12
C VAL A 172 -16.87 -11.19 5.17
N LYS A 173 -15.95 -12.08 5.50
CA LYS A 173 -16.07 -13.15 6.52
C LYS A 173 -14.66 -13.62 6.91
N PRO A 174 -14.50 -14.49 7.90
CA PRO A 174 -13.20 -15.02 8.28
C PRO A 174 -12.37 -15.47 7.07
N TYR A 175 -11.13 -14.97 7.00
CA TYR A 175 -10.16 -15.25 5.94
C TYR A 175 -10.67 -14.97 4.52
N THR A 176 -11.62 -14.03 4.39
CA THR A 176 -12.15 -13.66 3.07
C THR A 176 -12.33 -12.15 3.00
N TRP A 177 -11.63 -11.51 2.08
CA TRP A 177 -11.77 -10.09 1.80
C TRP A 177 -12.25 -9.86 0.38
N ARG A 178 -12.89 -8.74 0.16
CA ARG A 178 -13.25 -8.23 -1.15
C ARG A 178 -12.39 -7.04 -1.45
N VAL A 179 -11.65 -7.09 -2.57
CA VAL A 179 -10.88 -5.97 -3.09
C VAL A 179 -11.60 -5.42 -4.32
N LYS A 180 -11.91 -4.13 -4.26
CA LYS A 180 -12.49 -3.38 -5.38
C LYS A 180 -11.42 -2.49 -5.97
N TYR A 181 -11.10 -2.68 -7.24
CA TYR A 181 -10.18 -1.85 -8.00
C TYR A 181 -10.92 -0.86 -8.87
N HIS A 182 -10.38 0.35 -8.94
CA HIS A 182 -10.73 1.36 -9.91
C HIS A 182 -9.56 1.58 -10.85
N TYR A 183 -9.74 1.25 -12.13
CA TYR A 183 -8.75 1.41 -13.19
C TYR A 183 -9.12 2.61 -14.05
N GLN A 184 -8.16 3.52 -14.26
CA GLN A 184 -8.31 4.66 -15.14
C GLN A 184 -7.10 4.75 -16.08
N ALA A 185 -7.37 4.99 -17.36
CA ALA A 185 -6.33 5.39 -18.30
C ALA A 185 -6.84 6.54 -19.14
N ASP A 186 -5.97 7.53 -19.34
CA ASP A 186 -6.22 8.69 -20.18
C ASP A 186 -5.06 8.84 -21.16
N TYR A 187 -5.37 8.92 -22.44
CA TYR A 187 -4.36 8.88 -23.52
C TYR A 187 -4.18 10.23 -24.16
N SER A 188 -2.94 10.55 -24.54
CA SER A 188 -2.65 11.65 -25.45
C SER A 188 -3.34 11.40 -26.79
N PRO A 189 -3.83 12.44 -27.49
CA PRO A 189 -4.31 12.31 -28.87
C PRO A 189 -3.28 11.76 -29.85
N THR A 190 -1.98 11.87 -29.54
CA THR A 190 -0.87 11.38 -30.35
C THR A 190 -0.33 10.02 -29.87
N SER A 191 -1.02 9.37 -28.92
CA SER A 191 -0.57 8.10 -28.36
C SER A 191 -0.88 6.92 -29.29
N ASP A 192 0.08 6.00 -29.38
CA ASP A 192 -0.11 4.68 -30.02
C ASP A 192 -0.74 3.66 -29.04
N SER A 193 -0.78 3.96 -27.75
CA SER A 193 -1.21 3.02 -26.69
C SER A 193 -2.71 2.84 -26.63
N GLY A 194 -3.49 3.85 -27.02
CA GLY A 194 -4.94 3.79 -27.00
C GLY A 194 -5.60 5.11 -27.40
N THR A 195 -6.85 5.03 -27.83
CA THR A 195 -7.63 6.18 -28.29
C THR A 195 -8.84 6.50 -27.41
N ARG A 196 -9.23 5.59 -26.53
CA ARG A 196 -10.40 5.74 -25.67
C ARG A 196 -10.00 5.62 -24.19
N PRO A 197 -10.32 6.63 -23.38
CA PRO A 197 -10.10 6.55 -21.95
C PRO A 197 -10.72 5.31 -21.33
N ILE A 198 -10.02 4.72 -20.36
CA ILE A 198 -10.51 3.62 -19.54
C ILE A 198 -10.97 4.19 -18.21
N ASN A 199 -12.18 3.80 -17.79
CA ASN A 199 -12.71 4.09 -16.47
C ASN A 199 -13.58 2.90 -16.05
N GLN A 200 -13.00 1.93 -15.33
CA GLN A 200 -13.68 0.68 -15.00
C GLN A 200 -13.42 0.22 -13.58
N TYR A 201 -14.38 -0.51 -13.03
CA TYR A 201 -14.25 -1.16 -11.74
C TYR A 201 -14.21 -2.68 -11.90
N LYS A 202 -13.32 -3.33 -11.14
CA LYS A 202 -13.31 -4.78 -10.99
C LYS A 202 -13.31 -5.13 -9.51
N THR A 203 -13.93 -6.26 -9.18
CA THR A 203 -14.02 -6.74 -7.80
C THR A 203 -13.54 -8.18 -7.73
N TYR A 204 -12.64 -8.45 -6.77
CA TYR A 204 -12.10 -9.78 -6.52
C TYR A 204 -12.38 -10.19 -5.08
N LEU A 205 -12.54 -11.49 -4.86
CA LEU A 205 -12.55 -12.09 -3.54
C LEU A 205 -11.18 -12.71 -3.29
N LEU A 206 -10.52 -12.25 -2.24
CA LEU A 206 -9.32 -12.87 -1.69
C LEU A 206 -9.75 -13.88 -0.64
N ASN A 207 -9.35 -15.13 -0.83
CA ASN A 207 -9.47 -16.22 0.12
C ASN A 207 -8.22 -17.10 -0.01
N ASP A 208 -7.92 -17.92 0.97
CA ASP A 208 -6.64 -18.61 1.24
C ASP A 208 -5.80 -19.13 0.06
N ASN A 209 -6.29 -19.13 -1.17
CA ASN A 209 -5.60 -19.77 -2.31
C ASN A 209 -5.76 -19.02 -3.63
N ARG A 210 -6.10 -17.74 -3.65
CA ARG A 210 -6.38 -17.02 -4.92
C ARG A 210 -5.70 -15.68 -5.07
N GLU A 211 -4.49 -15.55 -4.60
CA GLU A 211 -3.67 -14.35 -4.77
C GLU A 211 -3.39 -14.04 -6.26
N ASP A 212 -3.23 -15.08 -7.08
CA ASP A 212 -2.97 -14.97 -8.52
C ASP A 212 -4.21 -14.56 -9.35
N ALA A 213 -5.36 -14.36 -8.71
CA ALA A 213 -6.61 -14.06 -9.42
C ALA A 213 -6.77 -12.58 -9.81
N ILE A 214 -5.92 -11.69 -9.28
CA ILE A 214 -6.00 -10.26 -9.59
C ILE A 214 -5.30 -10.00 -10.92
N GLN A 215 -6.10 -9.80 -11.96
CA GLN A 215 -5.62 -9.47 -13.29
C GLN A 215 -5.74 -7.96 -13.55
N LEU A 216 -4.65 -7.35 -13.97
CA LEU A 216 -4.67 -6.00 -14.49
C LEU A 216 -5.43 -5.93 -15.82
N PRO A 217 -5.92 -4.78 -16.25
CA PRO A 217 -6.45 -4.59 -17.59
C PRO A 217 -5.40 -4.95 -18.64
N LYS A 218 -5.86 -5.45 -19.81
CA LYS A 218 -4.97 -5.76 -20.93
C LYS A 218 -4.17 -4.52 -21.34
N GLY A 219 -2.86 -4.68 -21.47
CA GLY A 219 -1.94 -3.59 -21.81
C GLY A 219 -1.45 -2.78 -20.61
N TRP A 220 -1.75 -3.24 -19.39
CA TRP A 220 -1.25 -2.65 -18.13
C TRP A 220 -0.10 -3.48 -17.54
N ASP A 221 0.29 -4.54 -18.20
CA ASP A 221 1.42 -5.43 -17.82
C ASP A 221 2.75 -4.84 -18.26
#